data_08a834ddc0683283c68068dee4d14833
#
_entry.id   08a834ddc0683283c68068dee4d14833
#
_cell.length_a   1.000
_cell.length_b   1.000
_cell.length_c   1.000
_cell.angle_alpha   90.00
_cell.angle_beta   90.00
_cell.angle_gamma   90.00
#
_symmetry.space_group_name_H-M   'P 1'
#
loop_
_entity.id
_entity.type
_entity.pdbx_description
1 polymer ?
#
loop_
_entity_poly.entity_id
_entity_poly.type
_entity_poly.pdbx_seq_one_letter_code
_entity_poly.pdbx_strand_id
1 'polypeptide(L)'
;TDENFYGHSKKSYERVRNLFKGMVDRGIYQNWFGFTSLNIYEDDETLDYMAKSGCVGVLIGIESINEDALKSMNKGVNLRITIDKYKEAIKNIRKHGLAVWGTMVFGNDNDTPDTFKDVVDFILDAKIDIMTCGILCPFINTPLQKRLDGDNRLFRTNFPEDWIYYTSHHLTYVLSKLTLQEFIDGIEYVYNNIYSTEVIRKKFRAAKDEMNNLNAAMFAFRVNLDWQEVYKHLLENLRELQASGDYERALERYEALKR
;
A
#
# COMPACT_ATOMS: atom_id res chain seq x y z
N THR A 1 -16.05 11.93 2.01
CA THR A 1 -15.00 11.05 1.44
C THR A 1 -15.37 9.60 1.74
N ASP A 2 -15.45 8.75 0.69
CA ASP A 2 -15.70 7.33 0.83
C ASP A 2 -14.35 6.59 0.82
N GLU A 3 -14.11 5.68 1.77
CA GLU A 3 -12.93 4.80 1.79
C GLU A 3 -12.99 3.72 0.69
N ASN A 4 -14.18 3.44 0.16
CA ASN A 4 -14.43 2.58 -0.99
C ASN A 4 -15.72 3.02 -1.68
N PHE A 5 -15.59 3.87 -2.70
CA PHE A 5 -16.76 4.42 -3.38
C PHE A 5 -17.53 3.39 -4.22
N TYR A 6 -16.84 2.34 -4.74
CA TYR A 6 -17.45 1.35 -5.61
C TYR A 6 -18.25 0.30 -4.83
N GLY A 7 -17.70 -0.16 -3.70
CA GLY A 7 -18.37 -1.15 -2.83
C GLY A 7 -18.46 -2.55 -3.45
N HIS A 8 -19.43 -3.37 -2.97
CA HIS A 8 -19.53 -4.79 -3.30
C HIS A 8 -20.97 -5.24 -3.65
N SER A 9 -21.89 -4.31 -3.95
CA SER A 9 -23.27 -4.63 -4.28
C SER A 9 -23.68 -4.07 -5.64
N LYS A 10 -24.61 -4.75 -6.32
CA LYS A 10 -25.18 -4.26 -7.59
C LYS A 10 -25.71 -2.83 -7.47
N LYS A 11 -26.37 -2.52 -6.35
CA LYS A 11 -26.88 -1.17 -6.07
C LYS A 11 -25.76 -0.13 -5.97
N SER A 12 -24.63 -0.48 -5.34
CA SER A 12 -23.48 0.44 -5.26
C SER A 12 -22.83 0.66 -6.63
N TYR A 13 -22.71 -0.38 -7.45
CA TYR A 13 -22.18 -0.27 -8.82
C TYR A 13 -23.03 0.64 -9.70
N GLU A 14 -24.36 0.44 -9.69
CA GLU A 14 -25.30 1.29 -10.42
C GLU A 14 -25.25 2.75 -9.94
N ARG A 15 -25.16 2.98 -8.62
CA ARG A 15 -25.02 4.33 -8.04
C ARG A 15 -23.78 5.03 -8.56
N VAL A 16 -22.66 4.35 -8.55
CA VAL A 16 -21.35 4.90 -8.95
C VAL A 16 -21.33 5.18 -10.44
N ARG A 17 -21.80 4.25 -11.27
CA ARG A 17 -21.92 4.42 -12.71
C ARG A 17 -22.79 5.63 -13.05
N ASN A 18 -23.97 5.73 -12.43
CA ASN A 18 -24.88 6.86 -12.64
C ASN A 18 -24.29 8.20 -12.19
N LEU A 19 -23.48 8.22 -11.13
CA LEU A 19 -22.77 9.42 -10.69
C LEU A 19 -21.81 9.92 -11.78
N PHE A 20 -20.90 9.06 -12.26
CA PHE A 20 -19.90 9.46 -13.24
C PHE A 20 -20.50 9.71 -14.63
N LYS A 21 -21.50 8.91 -15.02
CA LYS A 21 -22.30 9.21 -16.20
C LYS A 21 -22.96 10.60 -16.10
N GLY A 22 -23.56 10.92 -14.96
CA GLY A 22 -24.16 12.22 -14.71
C GLY A 22 -23.18 13.39 -14.72
N MET A 23 -21.92 13.17 -14.36
CA MET A 23 -20.85 14.18 -14.53
C MET A 23 -20.57 14.40 -16.02
N VAL A 24 -20.38 13.33 -16.77
CA VAL A 24 -20.12 13.40 -18.23
C VAL A 24 -21.28 14.05 -18.97
N ASP A 25 -22.52 13.66 -18.71
CA ASP A 25 -23.72 14.21 -19.35
C ASP A 25 -23.87 15.74 -19.11
N ARG A 26 -23.33 16.25 -18.00
CA ARG A 26 -23.37 17.69 -17.65
C ARG A 26 -22.11 18.44 -18.06
N GLY A 27 -21.17 17.79 -18.74
CA GLY A 27 -19.89 18.38 -19.12
C GLY A 27 -18.98 18.71 -17.93
N ILE A 28 -19.17 18.06 -16.78
CA ILE A 28 -18.32 18.24 -15.59
C ILE A 28 -17.05 17.44 -15.80
N TYR A 29 -15.93 18.14 -15.92
CA TYR A 29 -14.59 17.56 -15.98
C TYR A 29 -13.72 18.19 -14.90
N GLN A 30 -13.21 17.36 -13.98
CA GLN A 30 -12.30 17.80 -12.92
C GLN A 30 -11.30 16.69 -12.66
N ASN A 31 -10.02 17.01 -12.54
CA ASN A 31 -9.04 16.00 -12.11
C ASN A 31 -9.36 15.53 -10.69
N TRP A 32 -9.57 14.23 -10.53
CA TRP A 32 -9.88 13.61 -9.26
C TRP A 32 -9.30 12.18 -9.19
N PHE A 33 -9.10 11.68 -7.98
CA PHE A 33 -8.80 10.29 -7.71
C PHE A 33 -9.69 9.77 -6.58
N GLY A 34 -9.78 8.45 -6.43
CA GLY A 34 -10.63 7.88 -5.39
C GLY A 34 -10.16 6.51 -4.91
N PHE A 35 -10.73 6.06 -3.80
CA PHE A 35 -10.43 4.79 -3.18
C PHE A 35 -11.48 3.77 -3.57
N THR A 36 -11.03 2.61 -4.04
CA THR A 36 -11.91 1.56 -4.52
C THR A 36 -11.32 0.17 -4.21
N SER A 37 -12.15 -0.84 -4.32
CA SER A 37 -11.69 -2.23 -4.32
C SER A 37 -11.39 -2.72 -5.73
N LEU A 38 -10.57 -3.75 -5.83
CA LEU A 38 -10.06 -4.25 -7.11
C LEU A 38 -11.17 -4.66 -8.09
N ASN A 39 -12.33 -5.13 -7.59
CA ASN A 39 -13.45 -5.60 -8.40
C ASN A 39 -14.01 -4.56 -9.41
N ILE A 40 -13.62 -3.30 -9.31
CA ILE A 40 -13.98 -2.28 -10.31
C ILE A 40 -13.43 -2.61 -11.70
N TYR A 41 -12.36 -3.41 -11.80
CA TYR A 41 -11.76 -3.78 -13.08
C TYR A 41 -12.70 -4.56 -14.01
N GLU A 42 -13.76 -5.16 -13.47
CA GLU A 42 -14.78 -5.91 -14.24
C GLU A 42 -15.86 -5.00 -14.86
N ASP A 43 -15.84 -3.69 -14.59
CA ASP A 43 -16.85 -2.73 -15.02
C ASP A 43 -16.26 -1.67 -15.97
N ASP A 44 -16.01 -2.08 -17.21
CA ASP A 44 -15.43 -1.21 -18.25
C ASP A 44 -16.25 0.07 -18.46
N GLU A 45 -17.59 -0.02 -18.38
CA GLU A 45 -18.46 1.15 -18.56
C GLU A 45 -18.25 2.20 -17.45
N THR A 46 -18.13 1.75 -16.20
CA THR A 46 -17.83 2.65 -15.08
C THR A 46 -16.42 3.25 -15.23
N LEU A 47 -15.42 2.45 -15.59
CA LEU A 47 -14.05 2.94 -15.84
C LEU A 47 -14.00 3.99 -16.95
N ASP A 48 -14.77 3.80 -18.03
CA ASP A 48 -14.89 4.78 -19.11
C ASP A 48 -15.52 6.10 -18.63
N TYR A 49 -16.60 6.07 -17.86
CA TYR A 49 -17.18 7.30 -17.30
C TYR A 49 -16.25 7.97 -16.30
N MET A 50 -15.50 7.21 -15.51
CA MET A 50 -14.50 7.77 -14.62
C MET A 50 -13.43 8.54 -15.41
N ALA A 51 -12.86 7.93 -16.44
CA ALA A 51 -11.87 8.59 -17.31
C ALA A 51 -12.43 9.86 -17.94
N LYS A 52 -13.66 9.78 -18.51
CA LYS A 52 -14.32 10.91 -19.16
C LYS A 52 -14.70 12.04 -18.21
N SER A 53 -14.89 11.75 -16.91
CA SER A 53 -15.14 12.77 -15.88
C SER A 53 -13.86 13.38 -15.27
N GLY A 54 -12.69 12.92 -15.71
CA GLY A 54 -11.39 13.44 -15.30
C GLY A 54 -10.71 12.65 -14.17
N CYS A 55 -11.11 11.39 -13.92
CA CYS A 55 -10.38 10.52 -13.01
C CYS A 55 -8.95 10.32 -13.50
N VAL A 56 -7.97 10.56 -12.62
CA VAL A 56 -6.55 10.38 -12.91
C VAL A 56 -5.98 9.10 -12.30
N GLY A 57 -6.71 8.46 -11.39
CA GLY A 57 -6.26 7.22 -10.78
C GLY A 57 -7.16 6.69 -9.69
N VAL A 58 -6.92 5.46 -9.30
CA VAL A 58 -7.62 4.77 -8.21
C VAL A 58 -6.64 4.16 -7.24
N LEU A 59 -6.91 4.31 -5.94
CA LEU A 59 -6.18 3.63 -4.87
C LEU A 59 -6.89 2.32 -4.53
N ILE A 60 -6.11 1.24 -4.51
CA ILE A 60 -6.58 -0.13 -4.25
C ILE A 60 -5.70 -0.75 -3.17
N GLY A 61 -6.33 -1.22 -2.09
CA GLY A 61 -5.64 -1.96 -1.04
C GLY A 61 -5.23 -3.35 -1.52
N ILE A 62 -3.93 -3.58 -1.73
CA ILE A 62 -3.36 -4.90 -2.04
C ILE A 62 -2.95 -5.59 -0.73
N GLU A 63 -2.30 -4.85 0.15
CA GLU A 63 -1.87 -5.15 1.52
C GLU A 63 -0.74 -6.18 1.59
N SER A 64 -0.84 -7.31 0.91
CA SER A 64 0.18 -8.36 0.83
C SER A 64 -0.02 -9.23 -0.41
N ILE A 65 1.06 -9.85 -0.90
CA ILE A 65 1.03 -10.93 -1.88
C ILE A 65 1.11 -12.32 -1.21
N ASN A 66 1.27 -12.36 0.11
CA ASN A 66 1.32 -13.59 0.90
C ASN A 66 -0.07 -13.91 1.46
N GLU A 67 -0.61 -15.10 1.12
CA GLU A 67 -1.95 -15.52 1.55
C GLU A 67 -2.10 -15.58 3.08
N ASP A 68 -1.08 -16.04 3.81
CA ASP A 68 -1.17 -16.15 5.26
C ASP A 68 -1.15 -14.77 5.95
N ALA A 69 -0.42 -13.82 5.37
CA ALA A 69 -0.49 -12.43 5.81
C ALA A 69 -1.89 -11.84 5.57
N LEU A 70 -2.50 -12.07 4.40
CA LEU A 70 -3.86 -11.64 4.09
C LEU A 70 -4.91 -12.27 5.01
N LYS A 71 -4.75 -13.56 5.35
CA LYS A 71 -5.62 -14.24 6.33
C LYS A 71 -5.52 -13.59 7.71
N SER A 72 -4.29 -13.30 8.17
CA SER A 72 -4.05 -12.66 9.47
C SER A 72 -4.64 -11.25 9.57
N MET A 73 -4.70 -10.54 8.44
CA MET A 73 -5.31 -9.20 8.32
C MET A 73 -6.83 -9.23 8.09
N ASN A 74 -7.45 -10.42 8.03
CA ASN A 74 -8.88 -10.61 7.71
C ASN A 74 -9.29 -9.98 6.35
N LYS A 75 -8.41 -9.99 5.37
CA LYS A 75 -8.61 -9.44 4.01
C LYS A 75 -9.23 -10.49 3.06
N GLY A 76 -10.41 -11.01 3.42
CA GLY A 76 -11.08 -12.10 2.70
C GLY A 76 -11.36 -11.83 1.21
N VAL A 77 -11.49 -10.57 0.80
CA VAL A 77 -11.66 -10.19 -0.62
C VAL A 77 -10.35 -10.46 -1.38
N ASN A 78 -9.21 -10.05 -0.82
CA ASN A 78 -7.89 -10.20 -1.45
C ASN A 78 -7.47 -11.67 -1.55
N LEU A 79 -7.89 -12.52 -0.59
CA LEU A 79 -7.63 -13.97 -0.62
C LEU A 79 -8.26 -14.71 -1.82
N ARG A 80 -9.29 -14.13 -2.43
CA ARG A 80 -9.96 -14.71 -3.62
C ARG A 80 -9.31 -14.27 -4.93
N ILE A 81 -8.33 -13.37 -4.85
CA ILE A 81 -7.69 -12.75 -6.00
C ILE A 81 -6.27 -13.28 -6.09
N THR A 82 -5.97 -14.02 -7.14
CA THR A 82 -4.61 -14.50 -7.42
C THR A 82 -3.73 -13.36 -7.94
N ILE A 83 -2.41 -13.53 -7.88
CA ILE A 83 -1.44 -12.57 -8.43
C ILE A 83 -1.73 -12.28 -9.91
N ASP A 84 -2.10 -13.30 -10.69
CA ASP A 84 -2.44 -13.11 -12.11
C ASP A 84 -3.68 -12.25 -12.29
N LYS A 85 -4.70 -12.41 -11.45
CA LYS A 85 -5.88 -11.55 -11.46
C LYS A 85 -5.56 -10.10 -11.08
N TYR A 86 -4.61 -9.87 -10.15
CA TYR A 86 -4.13 -8.52 -9.88
C TYR A 86 -3.50 -7.89 -11.12
N LYS A 87 -2.63 -8.63 -11.83
CA LYS A 87 -1.99 -8.15 -13.07
C LYS A 87 -3.02 -7.83 -14.16
N GLU A 88 -4.01 -8.70 -14.33
CA GLU A 88 -5.12 -8.49 -15.28
C GLU A 88 -5.93 -7.23 -14.93
N ALA A 89 -6.32 -7.08 -13.66
CA ALA A 89 -7.11 -5.96 -13.18
C ALA A 89 -6.36 -4.62 -13.35
N ILE A 90 -5.09 -4.58 -12.97
CA ILE A 90 -4.24 -3.40 -13.11
C ILE A 90 -4.11 -3.03 -14.60
N LYS A 91 -3.86 -4.01 -15.46
CA LYS A 91 -3.78 -3.80 -16.90
C LYS A 91 -5.09 -3.23 -17.47
N ASN A 92 -6.25 -3.74 -17.03
CA ASN A 92 -7.54 -3.24 -17.51
C ASN A 92 -7.80 -1.79 -17.04
N ILE A 93 -7.57 -1.48 -15.76
CA ILE A 93 -7.73 -0.11 -15.22
C ILE A 93 -6.83 0.87 -15.99
N ARG A 94 -5.55 0.51 -16.22
CA ARG A 94 -4.60 1.34 -16.98
C ARG A 94 -5.00 1.53 -18.45
N LYS A 95 -5.62 0.53 -19.08
CA LYS A 95 -6.14 0.61 -20.44
C LYS A 95 -7.20 1.72 -20.59
N HIS A 96 -7.97 2.00 -19.52
CA HIS A 96 -8.92 3.11 -19.47
C HIS A 96 -8.26 4.47 -19.14
N GLY A 97 -6.94 4.52 -19.03
CA GLY A 97 -6.19 5.75 -18.79
C GLY A 97 -6.17 6.19 -17.32
N LEU A 98 -6.39 5.29 -16.39
CA LEU A 98 -6.34 5.56 -14.94
C LEU A 98 -5.08 4.98 -14.32
N ALA A 99 -4.37 5.79 -13.53
CA ALA A 99 -3.22 5.30 -12.78
C ALA A 99 -3.68 4.40 -11.62
N VAL A 100 -2.96 3.32 -11.37
CA VAL A 100 -3.22 2.43 -10.24
C VAL A 100 -2.27 2.74 -9.11
N TRP A 101 -2.85 3.06 -7.95
CA TRP A 101 -2.15 3.28 -6.69
C TRP A 101 -2.41 2.08 -5.77
N GLY A 102 -1.39 1.24 -5.56
CA GLY A 102 -1.43 0.11 -4.65
C GLY A 102 -0.94 0.47 -3.25
N THR A 103 -1.42 -0.27 -2.24
CA THR A 103 -0.86 -0.21 -0.87
C THR A 103 -0.29 -1.56 -0.48
N MET A 104 0.81 -1.55 0.29
CA MET A 104 1.49 -2.74 0.80
C MET A 104 1.95 -2.52 2.23
N VAL A 105 1.97 -3.57 3.05
CA VAL A 105 2.36 -3.49 4.46
C VAL A 105 3.45 -4.53 4.75
N PHE A 106 4.56 -4.10 5.33
CA PHE A 106 5.68 -4.93 5.78
C PHE A 106 5.71 -5.05 7.30
N GLY A 107 6.37 -6.09 7.80
CA GLY A 107 6.49 -6.39 9.22
C GLY A 107 5.44 -7.38 9.73
N ASN A 108 4.78 -8.10 8.82
CA ASN A 108 3.90 -9.19 9.18
C ASN A 108 4.69 -10.36 9.77
N ASP A 109 4.05 -11.18 10.60
CA ASP A 109 4.69 -12.34 11.25
C ASP A 109 5.23 -13.39 10.26
N ASN A 110 4.74 -13.36 9.02
CA ASN A 110 5.15 -14.27 7.96
C ASN A 110 6.20 -13.69 7.00
N ASP A 111 6.54 -12.42 7.13
CA ASP A 111 7.54 -11.79 6.27
C ASP A 111 8.93 -12.40 6.51
N THR A 112 9.65 -12.57 5.43
CA THR A 112 11.02 -13.07 5.36
C THR A 112 11.88 -12.10 4.52
N PRO A 113 13.20 -12.23 4.50
CA PRO A 113 14.04 -11.39 3.63
C PRO A 113 13.62 -11.43 2.14
N ASP A 114 13.10 -12.57 1.65
CA ASP A 114 12.64 -12.70 0.26
C ASP A 114 11.35 -11.92 -0.01
N THR A 115 10.51 -11.66 1.01
CA THR A 115 9.25 -10.93 0.86
C THR A 115 9.43 -9.58 0.17
N PHE A 116 10.50 -8.85 0.49
CA PHE A 116 10.76 -7.52 -0.07
C PHE A 116 11.05 -7.60 -1.58
N LYS A 117 11.82 -8.60 -2.00
CA LYS A 117 12.12 -8.84 -3.41
C LYS A 117 10.87 -9.26 -4.17
N ASP A 118 10.11 -10.20 -3.65
CA ASP A 118 8.88 -10.70 -4.28
C ASP A 118 7.86 -9.58 -4.48
N VAL A 119 7.72 -8.68 -3.48
CA VAL A 119 6.86 -7.51 -3.57
C VAL A 119 7.35 -6.53 -4.64
N VAL A 120 8.65 -6.24 -4.70
CA VAL A 120 9.21 -5.37 -5.73
C VAL A 120 8.98 -5.97 -7.13
N ASP A 121 9.28 -7.25 -7.32
CA ASP A 121 9.07 -7.94 -8.59
C ASP A 121 7.59 -7.88 -9.00
N PHE A 122 6.67 -8.14 -8.07
CA PHE A 122 5.23 -8.02 -8.32
C PHE A 122 4.83 -6.60 -8.76
N ILE A 123 5.29 -5.55 -8.05
CA ILE A 123 4.97 -4.16 -8.36
C ILE A 123 5.42 -3.78 -9.77
N LEU A 124 6.64 -4.18 -10.14
CA LEU A 124 7.22 -3.89 -11.45
C LEU A 124 6.53 -4.68 -12.57
N ASP A 125 6.30 -5.98 -12.37
CA ASP A 125 5.64 -6.85 -13.34
C ASP A 125 4.18 -6.46 -13.58
N ALA A 126 3.45 -6.14 -12.52
CA ALA A 126 2.05 -5.68 -12.61
C ALA A 126 1.95 -4.24 -13.14
N LYS A 127 3.07 -3.53 -13.29
CA LYS A 127 3.13 -2.11 -13.72
C LYS A 127 2.28 -1.19 -12.84
N ILE A 128 2.33 -1.36 -11.53
CA ILE A 128 1.65 -0.48 -10.59
C ILE A 128 2.29 0.91 -10.66
N ASP A 129 1.47 1.95 -10.94
CA ASP A 129 1.97 3.29 -11.21
C ASP A 129 2.48 3.98 -9.94
N ILE A 130 1.72 3.85 -8.85
CA ILE A 130 2.05 4.41 -7.53
C ILE A 130 1.98 3.27 -6.51
N MET A 131 2.95 3.22 -5.60
CA MET A 131 2.90 2.30 -4.48
C MET A 131 3.10 3.04 -3.17
N THR A 132 2.29 2.72 -2.18
CA THR A 132 2.51 3.07 -0.79
C THR A 132 2.88 1.80 -0.04
N CYS A 133 4.08 1.78 0.52
CA CYS A 133 4.52 0.71 1.41
C CYS A 133 4.68 1.28 2.82
N GLY A 134 4.09 0.62 3.79
CA GLY A 134 4.17 1.02 5.19
C GLY A 134 4.61 -0.12 6.10
N ILE A 135 4.98 0.21 7.33
CA ILE A 135 5.19 -0.76 8.40
C ILE A 135 3.84 -1.09 9.03
N LEU A 136 3.59 -2.36 9.32
CA LEU A 136 2.39 -2.80 10.03
C LEU A 136 2.26 -2.07 11.36
N CYS A 137 1.22 -1.25 11.49
CA CYS A 137 1.00 -0.45 12.68
C CYS A 137 -0.08 -1.08 13.57
N PRO A 138 0.24 -1.46 14.81
CA PRO A 138 -0.72 -1.97 15.77
C PRO A 138 -1.50 -0.83 16.42
N PHE A 139 -2.38 -0.16 15.64
CA PHE A 139 -3.17 0.94 16.16
C PHE A 139 -3.90 0.58 17.46
N ILE A 140 -3.96 1.54 18.36
CA ILE A 140 -4.50 1.39 19.72
C ILE A 140 -5.94 0.84 19.68
N ASN A 141 -6.24 -0.10 20.59
CA ASN A 141 -7.51 -0.82 20.70
C ASN A 141 -7.85 -1.76 19.51
N THR A 142 -6.96 -1.99 18.56
CA THR A 142 -7.18 -2.98 17.52
C THR A 142 -6.89 -4.41 18.02
N PRO A 143 -7.45 -5.45 17.36
CA PRO A 143 -7.09 -6.84 17.65
C PRO A 143 -5.59 -7.12 17.50
N LEU A 144 -4.92 -6.49 16.54
CA LEU A 144 -3.48 -6.61 16.32
C LEU A 144 -2.69 -6.09 17.52
N GLN A 145 -3.04 -4.90 18.02
CA GLN A 145 -2.38 -4.32 19.21
C GLN A 145 -2.54 -5.22 20.42
N LYS A 146 -3.78 -5.71 20.68
CA LYS A 146 -4.06 -6.60 21.80
C LYS A 146 -3.28 -7.92 21.71
N ARG A 147 -3.12 -8.48 20.51
CA ARG A 147 -2.34 -9.70 20.29
C ARG A 147 -0.85 -9.45 20.57
N LEU A 148 -0.27 -8.40 19.97
CA LEU A 148 1.16 -8.08 20.15
C LEU A 148 1.50 -7.71 21.60
N ASP A 149 0.57 -7.07 22.30
CA ASP A 149 0.68 -6.77 23.74
C ASP A 149 0.65 -8.04 24.58
N GLY A 150 -0.34 -8.91 24.32
CA GLY A 150 -0.46 -10.21 24.99
C GLY A 150 0.75 -11.14 24.75
N ASP A 151 1.38 -11.02 23.57
CA ASP A 151 2.61 -11.73 23.19
C ASP A 151 3.89 -11.05 23.77
N ASN A 152 3.76 -9.94 24.51
CA ASN A 152 4.87 -9.12 25.04
C ASN A 152 5.83 -8.60 23.95
N ARG A 153 5.33 -8.33 22.75
CA ARG A 153 6.12 -7.88 21.62
C ARG A 153 6.15 -6.36 21.47
N LEU A 154 5.20 -5.62 22.08
CA LEU A 154 5.20 -4.16 22.03
C LEU A 154 6.31 -3.57 22.92
N PHE A 155 7.03 -2.56 22.43
CA PHE A 155 8.05 -1.85 23.19
C PHE A 155 7.82 -0.34 23.30
N ARG A 156 6.87 0.21 22.55
CA ARG A 156 6.38 1.58 22.67
C ARG A 156 5.04 1.56 23.40
N THR A 157 5.07 1.57 24.74
CA THR A 157 3.88 1.38 25.60
C THR A 157 3.70 2.48 26.64
N ASN A 158 4.55 3.53 26.63
CA ASN A 158 4.42 4.68 27.51
C ASN A 158 3.42 5.68 26.91
N PHE A 159 2.12 5.46 27.15
CA PHE A 159 1.07 6.32 26.62
C PHE A 159 0.75 7.46 27.57
N PRO A 160 0.47 8.68 27.07
CA PRO A 160 0.25 9.03 25.66
C PRO A 160 1.51 9.36 24.84
N GLU A 161 2.69 9.44 25.46
CA GLU A 161 3.94 9.91 24.84
C GLU A 161 4.33 9.09 23.60
N ASP A 162 4.14 7.77 23.65
CA ASP A 162 4.49 6.88 22.55
C ASP A 162 3.49 6.89 21.38
N TRP A 163 2.37 7.60 21.47
CA TRP A 163 1.41 7.67 20.35
C TRP A 163 2.00 8.21 19.06
N ILE A 164 3.02 9.06 19.15
CA ILE A 164 3.73 9.60 17.98
C ILE A 164 4.38 8.52 17.11
N TYR A 165 4.68 7.36 17.68
CA TYR A 165 5.28 6.22 16.97
C TYR A 165 4.23 5.28 16.34
N TYR A 166 2.94 5.44 16.66
CA TYR A 166 1.88 4.58 16.11
C TYR A 166 1.41 5.06 14.76
N THR A 167 2.34 5.07 13.82
CA THR A 167 2.14 5.40 12.41
C THR A 167 2.73 4.29 11.54
N SER A 168 2.38 4.26 10.26
CA SER A 168 2.94 3.29 9.31
C SER A 168 4.42 3.53 8.95
N HIS A 169 5.09 4.46 9.65
CA HIS A 169 6.50 4.81 9.40
C HIS A 169 7.43 4.46 10.56
N HIS A 170 6.90 3.83 11.62
CA HIS A 170 7.67 3.44 12.79
C HIS A 170 7.41 1.97 13.15
N LEU A 171 8.47 1.27 13.55
CA LEU A 171 8.36 -0.06 14.12
C LEU A 171 8.20 0.07 15.64
N THR A 172 7.11 -0.51 16.18
CA THR A 172 6.74 -0.41 17.60
C THR A 172 6.68 -1.76 18.32
N TYR A 173 7.06 -2.83 17.62
CA TYR A 173 6.99 -4.21 18.13
C TYR A 173 8.17 -5.05 17.64
N VAL A 174 8.48 -6.12 18.37
CA VAL A 174 9.51 -7.09 17.98
C VAL A 174 9.01 -7.93 16.80
N LEU A 175 9.80 -7.97 15.72
CA LEU A 175 9.53 -8.76 14.51
C LEU A 175 9.55 -10.27 14.84
N SER A 176 8.83 -11.07 14.04
CA SER A 176 8.70 -12.51 14.29
C SER A 176 9.81 -13.33 13.67
N LYS A 177 10.09 -13.12 12.37
CA LYS A 177 11.02 -13.94 11.58
C LYS A 177 12.20 -13.15 11.01
N LEU A 178 12.18 -11.84 11.17
CA LEU A 178 13.21 -10.93 10.66
C LEU A 178 13.99 -10.35 11.83
N THR A 179 15.28 -10.22 11.69
CA THR A 179 16.10 -9.32 12.49
C THR A 179 15.80 -7.87 12.09
N LEU A 180 16.11 -6.91 12.95
CA LEU A 180 15.96 -5.49 12.61
C LEU A 180 16.81 -5.12 11.38
N GLN A 181 18.02 -5.68 11.27
CA GLN A 181 18.92 -5.41 10.13
C GLN A 181 18.32 -5.94 8.83
N GLU A 182 17.82 -7.18 8.79
CA GLU A 182 17.15 -7.74 7.60
C GLU A 182 15.92 -6.92 7.19
N PHE A 183 15.19 -6.38 8.17
CA PHE A 183 14.06 -5.51 7.90
C PHE A 183 14.49 -4.18 7.28
N ILE A 184 15.54 -3.54 7.83
CA ILE A 184 16.12 -2.30 7.29
C ILE A 184 16.62 -2.53 5.86
N ASP A 185 17.38 -3.60 5.64
CA ASP A 185 17.93 -3.95 4.32
C ASP A 185 16.81 -4.18 3.30
N GLY A 186 15.73 -4.85 3.72
CA GLY A 186 14.55 -5.08 2.90
C GLY A 186 13.81 -3.79 2.52
N ILE A 187 13.61 -2.89 3.48
CA ILE A 187 13.00 -1.57 3.23
C ILE A 187 13.89 -0.72 2.32
N GLU A 188 15.22 -0.77 2.51
CA GLU A 188 16.17 -0.07 1.63
C GLU A 188 16.17 -0.65 0.20
N TYR A 189 16.03 -1.97 0.06
CA TYR A 189 15.85 -2.62 -1.23
C TYR A 189 14.59 -2.12 -1.94
N VAL A 190 13.45 -2.02 -1.23
CA VAL A 190 12.20 -1.46 -1.77
C VAL A 190 12.42 0.00 -2.20
N TYR A 191 13.07 0.83 -1.38
CA TYR A 191 13.36 2.22 -1.71
C TYR A 191 14.15 2.33 -3.03
N ASN A 192 15.23 1.58 -3.15
CA ASN A 192 16.12 1.65 -4.31
C ASN A 192 15.42 1.19 -5.61
N ASN A 193 14.50 0.22 -5.53
CA ASN A 193 13.87 -0.39 -6.69
C ASN A 193 12.49 0.19 -7.04
N ILE A 194 11.86 0.97 -6.15
CA ILE A 194 10.53 1.55 -6.39
C ILE A 194 10.57 3.09 -6.38
N TYR A 195 11.33 3.69 -5.44
CA TYR A 195 11.28 5.12 -5.17
C TYR A 195 12.55 5.89 -5.57
N SER A 196 13.60 5.23 -6.09
CA SER A 196 14.74 5.97 -6.62
C SER A 196 14.31 6.87 -7.79
N THR A 197 14.94 8.03 -7.91
CA THR A 197 14.61 9.02 -8.96
C THR A 197 14.65 8.42 -10.37
N GLU A 198 15.58 7.48 -10.61
CA GLU A 198 15.70 6.79 -11.89
C GLU A 198 14.47 5.92 -12.17
N VAL A 199 14.05 5.11 -11.19
CA VAL A 199 12.87 4.23 -11.31
C VAL A 199 11.60 5.06 -11.47
N ILE A 200 11.42 6.13 -10.69
CA ILE A 200 10.25 7.03 -10.82
C ILE A 200 10.18 7.62 -12.24
N ARG A 201 11.30 8.08 -12.78
CA ARG A 201 11.36 8.60 -14.18
C ARG A 201 11.05 7.52 -15.21
N LYS A 202 11.53 6.30 -15.03
CA LYS A 202 11.24 5.15 -15.90
C LYS A 202 9.75 4.80 -15.87
N LYS A 203 9.14 4.71 -14.69
CA LYS A 203 7.70 4.48 -14.51
C LYS A 203 6.88 5.58 -15.18
N PHE A 204 7.26 6.85 -15.03
CA PHE A 204 6.57 7.97 -15.67
C PHE A 204 6.57 7.86 -17.20
N ARG A 205 7.73 7.56 -17.81
CA ARG A 205 7.82 7.39 -19.26
C ARG A 205 6.91 6.27 -19.75
N ALA A 206 6.97 5.11 -19.09
CA ALA A 206 6.12 3.97 -19.41
C ALA A 206 4.63 4.29 -19.27
N ALA A 207 4.23 4.95 -18.18
CA ALA A 207 2.86 5.36 -17.95
C ALA A 207 2.36 6.34 -19.02
N LYS A 208 3.18 7.34 -19.38
CA LYS A 208 2.86 8.33 -20.43
C LYS A 208 2.62 7.64 -21.79
N ASP A 209 3.45 6.65 -22.13
CA ASP A 209 3.38 5.99 -23.45
C ASP A 209 2.24 4.96 -23.50
N GLU A 210 1.89 4.32 -22.38
CA GLU A 210 0.93 3.22 -22.35
C GLU A 210 -0.52 3.65 -22.03
N MET A 211 -0.72 4.63 -21.13
CA MET A 211 -2.06 4.98 -20.65
C MET A 211 -2.81 5.97 -21.54
N ASN A 212 -2.16 6.63 -22.49
CA ASN A 212 -2.74 7.70 -23.31
C ASN A 212 -3.48 8.79 -22.49
N ASN A 213 -3.05 9.01 -21.24
CA ASN A 213 -3.58 10.02 -20.32
C ASN A 213 -2.42 10.70 -19.57
N LEU A 214 -2.02 11.86 -20.07
CA LEU A 214 -0.92 12.61 -19.48
C LEU A 214 -1.20 13.05 -18.05
N ASN A 215 -2.46 13.42 -17.72
CA ASN A 215 -2.81 13.85 -16.36
C ASN A 215 -2.64 12.70 -15.35
N ALA A 216 -3.02 11.47 -15.71
CA ALA A 216 -2.82 10.28 -14.88
C ALA A 216 -1.32 9.98 -14.69
N ALA A 217 -0.52 10.04 -15.76
CA ALA A 217 0.93 9.85 -15.69
C ALA A 217 1.60 10.91 -14.82
N MET A 218 1.23 12.19 -14.96
CA MET A 218 1.73 13.31 -14.15
C MET A 218 1.31 13.19 -12.69
N PHE A 219 0.07 12.78 -12.43
CA PHE A 219 -0.40 12.48 -11.07
C PHE A 219 0.48 11.41 -10.43
N ALA A 220 0.66 10.27 -11.10
CA ALA A 220 1.50 9.19 -10.59
C ALA A 220 2.95 9.63 -10.34
N PHE A 221 3.52 10.43 -11.26
CA PHE A 221 4.88 10.96 -11.12
C PHE A 221 5.03 11.81 -9.86
N ARG A 222 4.13 12.78 -9.64
CA ARG A 222 4.18 13.69 -8.49
C ARG A 222 4.01 12.94 -7.17
N VAL A 223 3.02 12.05 -7.09
CA VAL A 223 2.78 11.25 -5.88
C VAL A 223 3.98 10.36 -5.56
N ASN A 224 4.64 9.76 -6.56
CA ASN A 224 5.85 8.98 -6.30
C ASN A 224 7.02 9.84 -5.78
N LEU A 225 7.16 11.11 -6.19
CA LEU A 225 8.16 12.01 -5.63
C LEU A 225 7.88 12.34 -4.15
N ASP A 226 6.60 12.57 -3.81
CA ASP A 226 6.20 12.81 -2.43
C ASP A 226 6.49 11.56 -1.56
N TRP A 227 6.16 10.36 -2.06
CA TRP A 227 6.46 9.10 -1.37
C TRP A 227 7.96 8.80 -1.30
N GLN A 228 8.78 9.27 -2.22
CA GLN A 228 10.24 9.16 -2.12
C GLN A 228 10.74 9.82 -0.83
N GLU A 229 10.27 11.02 -0.51
CA GLU A 229 10.67 11.73 0.73
C GLU A 229 10.11 11.02 1.98
N VAL A 230 8.86 10.58 1.96
CA VAL A 230 8.26 9.81 3.07
C VAL A 230 9.08 8.54 3.36
N TYR A 231 9.52 7.84 2.31
CA TYR A 231 10.30 6.61 2.47
C TYR A 231 11.71 6.84 3.00
N LYS A 232 12.33 7.98 2.68
CA LYS A 232 13.60 8.39 3.30
C LYS A 232 13.45 8.54 4.80
N HIS A 233 12.41 9.26 5.25
CA HIS A 233 12.12 9.42 6.68
C HIS A 233 11.81 8.08 7.37
N LEU A 234 11.11 7.17 6.70
CA LEU A 234 10.88 5.82 7.23
C LEU A 234 12.21 5.09 7.47
N LEU A 235 13.14 5.14 6.52
CA LEU A 235 14.48 4.56 6.67
C LEU A 235 15.28 5.24 7.78
N GLU A 236 15.21 6.56 7.91
CA GLU A 236 15.84 7.32 8.99
C GLU A 236 15.30 6.87 10.35
N ASN A 237 13.98 6.77 10.52
CA ASN A 237 13.34 6.29 11.75
C ASN A 237 13.82 4.88 12.14
N LEU A 238 13.97 3.97 11.18
CA LEU A 238 14.45 2.61 11.44
C LEU A 238 15.93 2.59 11.85
N ARG A 239 16.76 3.43 11.22
CA ARG A 239 18.18 3.56 11.59
C ARG A 239 18.37 4.22 12.97
N GLU A 240 17.53 5.20 13.30
CA GLU A 240 17.49 5.79 14.64
C GLU A 240 17.07 4.76 15.70
N LEU A 241 16.06 3.94 15.41
CA LEU A 241 15.65 2.83 16.28
C LEU A 241 16.79 1.85 16.52
N GLN A 242 17.53 1.49 15.47
CA GLN A 242 18.71 0.62 15.58
C GLN A 242 19.82 1.27 16.42
N ALA A 243 20.13 2.53 16.16
CA ALA A 243 21.18 3.26 16.86
C ALA A 243 20.87 3.49 18.36
N SER A 244 19.58 3.63 18.72
CA SER A 244 19.15 3.79 20.12
C SER A 244 19.31 2.52 20.95
N GLY A 245 19.34 1.34 20.33
CA GLY A 245 19.32 0.04 21.00
C GLY A 245 17.98 -0.29 21.68
N ASP A 246 16.92 0.47 21.40
CA ASP A 246 15.60 0.23 22.01
C ASP A 246 15.01 -1.11 21.55
N TYR A 247 15.24 -1.45 20.29
CA TYR A 247 14.75 -2.70 19.71
C TYR A 247 15.45 -3.91 20.31
N GLU A 248 16.78 -3.89 20.45
CA GLU A 248 17.58 -4.96 21.02
C GLU A 248 17.19 -5.22 22.48
N ARG A 249 17.01 -4.16 23.27
CA ARG A 249 16.51 -4.27 24.65
C ARG A 249 15.11 -4.88 24.73
N ALA A 250 14.25 -4.57 23.75
CA ALA A 250 12.92 -5.14 23.65
C ALA A 250 12.97 -6.62 23.25
N LEU A 251 13.83 -6.98 22.30
CA LEU A 251 14.07 -8.35 21.86
C LEU A 251 14.59 -9.23 23.01
N GLU A 252 15.59 -8.76 23.74
CA GLU A 252 16.13 -9.48 24.92
C GLU A 252 15.05 -9.76 25.98
N ARG A 253 14.19 -8.78 26.28
CA ARG A 253 13.05 -8.97 27.20
C ARG A 253 12.06 -10.00 26.67
N TYR A 254 11.71 -9.92 25.40
CA TYR A 254 10.80 -10.85 24.75
C TYR A 254 11.32 -12.28 24.77
N GLU A 255 12.60 -12.49 24.47
CA GLU A 255 13.24 -13.81 24.53
C GLU A 255 13.33 -14.38 25.94
N ALA A 256 13.61 -13.52 26.93
CA ALA A 256 13.65 -13.93 28.33
C ALA A 256 12.28 -14.44 28.84
N LEU A 257 11.18 -13.88 28.35
CA LEU A 257 9.81 -14.29 28.70
C LEU A 257 9.37 -15.60 28.04
N LYS A 258 10.07 -16.05 26.99
CA LYS A 258 9.80 -17.33 26.31
C LYS A 258 10.50 -18.53 26.94
N ARG A 259 11.48 -18.29 27.81
CA ARG A 259 12.23 -19.32 28.54
C ARG A 259 11.54 -19.69 29.85
#